data_bb1f649fd4b25e36229a41efaa36c2c1
#
_entry.id   bb1f649fd4b25e36229a41efaa36c2c1
#
_cell.length_a   1.000
_cell.length_b   1.000
_cell.length_c   1.000
_cell.angle_alpha   90.00
_cell.angle_beta   90.00
_cell.angle_gamma   90.00
#
_symmetry.space_group_name_H-M   'P 1'
#
loop_
_entity.id
_entity.type
_entity.pdbx_description
1 polymer ?
#
loop_
_entity_poly.entity_id
_entity_poly.type
_entity_poly.pdbx_seq_one_letter_code
_entity_poly.pdbx_strand_id
1 'polypeptide(L)'
;MSEISVCIPTYEYKGRGVEFLGELFDSLARQTFTDFDVVISDHSVDDVIMEWCRHCHYDFEITYIKNPNGRGYQAPNTDCAIENAEGRIIKLIYQDDIFVDDDALQKIYDAFQNGAKWLIHGFTHTTDGVETHRDCVPQWTPRMLEGDNLLGSPSCTAYLNGTYEGMDAKMKLLIDTELYHRMRWIHGMPNILDDILIANREHDDRMSAANVFYDATISDSSRTWLVNKQELGHICRKHSEYFDTRKYPDEITTV
;
A
#
# COMPACT_ATOMS: atom_id res chain seq x y z
N MET A 1 16.45 -14.74 9.67
CA MET A 1 15.58 -13.56 9.49
C MET A 1 16.09 -12.80 8.29
N SER A 2 15.27 -12.57 7.31
CA SER A 2 15.59 -11.81 6.12
C SER A 2 15.75 -10.32 6.43
N GLU A 3 16.49 -9.57 5.61
CA GLU A 3 16.59 -8.11 5.75
C GLU A 3 15.28 -7.41 5.36
N ILE A 4 14.59 -7.90 4.33
CA ILE A 4 13.31 -7.35 3.87
C ILE A 4 12.22 -8.41 3.97
N SER A 5 11.07 -8.09 4.60
CA SER A 5 9.84 -8.84 4.42
C SER A 5 8.91 -8.12 3.44
N VAL A 6 8.56 -8.78 2.34
CA VAL A 6 7.59 -8.30 1.37
C VAL A 6 6.20 -8.72 1.81
N CYS A 7 5.40 -7.78 2.30
CA CYS A 7 4.07 -8.01 2.85
C CYS A 7 2.99 -7.84 1.77
N ILE A 8 2.22 -8.90 1.53
CA ILE A 8 1.23 -8.97 0.47
C ILE A 8 -0.16 -9.31 1.04
N PRO A 9 -1.01 -8.31 1.28
CA PRO A 9 -2.41 -8.58 1.57
C PRO A 9 -3.13 -9.06 0.31
N THR A 10 -3.79 -10.22 0.40
CA THR A 10 -4.40 -10.88 -0.76
C THR A 10 -5.86 -11.24 -0.52
N TYR A 11 -6.57 -11.47 -1.59
CA TYR A 11 -7.82 -12.23 -1.61
C TYR A 11 -8.11 -12.75 -3.03
N GLU A 12 -8.97 -13.78 -3.11
CA GLU A 12 -9.39 -14.30 -4.40
C GLU A 12 -10.25 -13.25 -5.15
N TYR A 13 -9.76 -12.80 -6.29
CA TYR A 13 -10.25 -11.66 -7.02
C TYR A 13 -11.12 -12.09 -8.21
N LYS A 14 -12.31 -12.64 -7.94
CA LYS A 14 -13.22 -13.14 -8.99
C LYS A 14 -12.53 -14.12 -9.96
N GLY A 15 -11.67 -14.99 -9.43
CA GLY A 15 -10.90 -15.97 -10.20
C GLY A 15 -9.52 -15.46 -10.68
N ARG A 16 -9.11 -14.24 -10.33
CA ARG A 16 -7.82 -13.65 -10.78
C ARG A 16 -6.76 -13.55 -9.69
N GLY A 17 -7.07 -13.92 -8.44
CA GLY A 17 -6.14 -13.76 -7.31
C GLY A 17 -4.81 -14.48 -7.53
N VAL A 18 -4.84 -15.70 -8.04
CA VAL A 18 -3.63 -16.49 -8.35
C VAL A 18 -2.88 -15.92 -9.57
N GLU A 19 -3.59 -15.43 -10.59
CA GLU A 19 -2.97 -14.79 -11.75
C GLU A 19 -2.11 -13.59 -11.32
N PHE A 20 -2.68 -12.68 -10.54
CA PHE A 20 -1.97 -11.50 -10.06
C PHE A 20 -0.80 -11.85 -9.14
N LEU A 21 -1.00 -12.79 -8.21
CA LEU A 21 0.10 -13.26 -7.35
C LEU A 21 1.23 -13.89 -8.15
N GLY A 22 0.92 -14.67 -9.20
CA GLY A 22 1.93 -15.25 -10.07
C GLY A 22 2.78 -14.18 -10.76
N GLU A 23 2.15 -13.16 -11.33
CA GLU A 23 2.87 -12.04 -11.98
C GLU A 23 3.72 -11.23 -10.99
N LEU A 24 3.19 -10.96 -9.79
CA LEU A 24 3.95 -10.32 -8.72
C LEU A 24 5.15 -11.17 -8.31
N PHE A 25 4.97 -12.47 -8.11
CA PHE A 25 6.03 -13.40 -7.72
C PHE A 25 7.11 -13.55 -8.80
N ASP A 26 6.71 -13.57 -10.08
CA ASP A 26 7.67 -13.55 -11.18
C ASP A 26 8.49 -12.25 -11.20
N SER A 27 7.91 -11.12 -10.80
CA SER A 27 8.64 -9.87 -10.66
C SER A 27 9.57 -9.86 -9.43
N LEU A 28 9.20 -10.53 -8.35
CA LEU A 28 10.05 -10.75 -7.17
C LEU A 28 11.21 -11.69 -7.48
N ALA A 29 10.98 -12.74 -8.25
CA ALA A 29 12.03 -13.69 -8.64
C ALA A 29 13.13 -13.07 -9.52
N ARG A 30 12.87 -11.93 -10.15
CA ARG A 30 13.88 -11.18 -10.92
C ARG A 30 14.70 -10.21 -10.08
N GLN A 31 14.33 -9.98 -8.82
CA GLN A 31 15.04 -9.01 -7.97
C GLN A 31 16.51 -9.43 -7.75
N THR A 32 17.42 -8.47 -7.90
CA THR A 32 18.86 -8.68 -7.66
C THR A 32 19.18 -8.81 -6.18
N PHE A 33 18.41 -8.17 -5.31
CA PHE A 33 18.50 -8.33 -3.86
C PHE A 33 17.74 -9.58 -3.43
N THR A 34 18.42 -10.56 -2.83
CA THR A 34 17.86 -11.88 -2.52
C THR A 34 17.63 -12.15 -1.03
N ASP A 35 18.06 -11.25 -0.13
CA ASP A 35 17.85 -11.42 1.31
C ASP A 35 16.47 -10.89 1.74
N PHE A 36 15.43 -11.50 1.17
CA PHE A 36 14.04 -11.19 1.50
C PHE A 36 13.19 -12.45 1.67
N ASP A 37 12.09 -12.31 2.39
CA ASP A 37 10.99 -13.27 2.49
C ASP A 37 9.66 -12.61 2.10
N VAL A 38 8.64 -13.43 1.87
CA VAL A 38 7.29 -12.98 1.51
C VAL A 38 6.30 -13.38 2.59
N VAL A 39 5.49 -12.43 3.05
CA VAL A 39 4.41 -12.66 4.03
C VAL A 39 3.07 -12.35 3.38
N ILE A 40 2.24 -13.38 3.21
CA ILE A 40 0.90 -13.29 2.63
C ILE A 40 -0.15 -13.33 3.73
N SER A 41 -1.03 -12.33 3.76
CA SER A 41 -2.27 -12.36 4.55
C SER A 41 -3.46 -12.50 3.60
N ASP A 42 -4.20 -13.62 3.70
CA ASP A 42 -5.26 -13.97 2.75
C ASP A 42 -6.66 -13.83 3.35
N HIS A 43 -7.45 -12.93 2.78
CA HIS A 43 -8.86 -12.71 3.10
C HIS A 43 -9.83 -13.59 2.30
N SER A 44 -9.36 -14.47 1.40
CA SER A 44 -10.23 -15.34 0.60
C SER A 44 -11.12 -16.23 1.47
N VAL A 45 -12.31 -16.56 0.97
CA VAL A 45 -13.22 -17.50 1.63
C VAL A 45 -12.78 -18.94 1.35
N ASP A 46 -12.37 -19.21 0.11
CA ASP A 46 -11.86 -20.50 -0.35
C ASP A 46 -10.36 -20.66 -0.07
N ASP A 47 -9.79 -21.77 -0.49
CA ASP A 47 -8.40 -22.12 -0.24
C ASP A 47 -7.53 -22.05 -1.52
N VAL A 48 -8.03 -21.42 -2.58
CA VAL A 48 -7.33 -21.37 -3.88
C VAL A 48 -5.94 -20.74 -3.77
N ILE A 49 -5.82 -19.60 -3.08
CA ILE A 49 -4.52 -18.93 -2.84
C ILE A 49 -3.63 -19.80 -1.96
N MET A 50 -4.17 -20.41 -0.89
CA MET A 50 -3.42 -21.31 -0.02
C MET A 50 -2.83 -22.49 -0.79
N GLU A 51 -3.64 -23.14 -1.61
CA GLU A 51 -3.19 -24.28 -2.42
C GLU A 51 -2.16 -23.86 -3.45
N TRP A 52 -2.31 -22.68 -4.05
CA TRP A 52 -1.30 -22.15 -4.95
C TRP A 52 0.04 -21.90 -4.22
N CYS A 53 0.03 -21.26 -3.05
CA CYS A 53 1.24 -21.03 -2.25
C CYS A 53 1.96 -22.32 -1.84
N ARG A 54 1.22 -23.43 -1.61
CA ARG A 54 1.82 -24.73 -1.30
C ARG A 54 2.53 -25.39 -2.48
N HIS A 55 2.15 -25.04 -3.69
CA HIS A 55 2.62 -25.71 -4.91
C HIS A 55 3.47 -24.82 -5.81
N CYS A 56 3.52 -23.51 -5.57
CA CYS A 56 4.43 -22.63 -6.30
C CYS A 56 5.89 -22.91 -5.89
N HIS A 57 6.81 -22.68 -6.81
CA HIS A 57 8.24 -22.94 -6.62
C HIS A 57 9.03 -21.67 -6.92
N TYR A 58 9.43 -20.97 -5.89
CA TYR A 58 10.30 -19.79 -5.95
C TYR A 58 11.44 -19.94 -4.94
N ASP A 59 12.56 -19.26 -5.17
CA ASP A 59 13.77 -19.38 -4.36
C ASP A 59 13.76 -18.46 -3.11
N PHE A 60 12.58 -17.98 -2.69
CA PHE A 60 12.38 -17.20 -1.48
C PHE A 60 11.37 -17.87 -0.55
N GLU A 61 11.50 -17.61 0.74
CA GLU A 61 10.60 -18.15 1.75
C GLU A 61 9.22 -17.46 1.70
N ILE A 62 8.16 -18.25 1.87
CA ILE A 62 6.76 -17.76 1.86
C ILE A 62 6.10 -18.14 3.17
N THR A 63 5.69 -17.14 3.94
CA THR A 63 4.81 -17.29 5.10
C THR A 63 3.37 -16.98 4.67
N TYR A 64 2.50 -17.97 4.71
CA TYR A 64 1.08 -17.82 4.36
C TYR A 64 0.20 -17.81 5.61
N ILE A 65 -0.69 -16.83 5.70
CA ILE A 65 -1.63 -16.65 6.82
C ILE A 65 -3.06 -16.54 6.26
N LYS A 66 -3.92 -17.49 6.63
CA LYS A 66 -5.36 -17.37 6.38
C LYS A 66 -5.95 -16.41 7.42
N ASN A 67 -6.35 -15.24 6.98
CA ASN A 67 -6.88 -14.20 7.86
C ASN A 67 -8.42 -14.08 7.74
N PRO A 68 -9.20 -14.59 8.70
CA PRO A 68 -10.64 -14.45 8.68
C PRO A 68 -11.12 -13.08 9.22
N ASN A 69 -10.25 -12.31 9.85
CA ASN A 69 -10.61 -11.11 10.59
C ASN A 69 -10.80 -9.91 9.65
N GLY A 70 -11.95 -9.25 9.74
CA GLY A 70 -12.20 -8.04 8.97
C GLY A 70 -12.27 -8.25 7.46
N ARG A 71 -12.72 -9.43 6.98
CA ARG A 71 -12.87 -9.71 5.55
C ARG A 71 -13.62 -8.61 4.82
N GLY A 72 -13.11 -8.27 3.63
CA GLY A 72 -13.66 -7.19 2.80
C GLY A 72 -13.15 -5.79 3.15
N TYR A 73 -12.26 -5.67 4.16
CA TYR A 73 -11.58 -4.42 4.50
C TYR A 73 -10.08 -4.55 4.30
N GLN A 74 -9.48 -3.53 3.68
CA GLN A 74 -8.06 -3.48 3.36
C GLN A 74 -7.20 -3.44 4.63
N ALA A 75 -7.53 -2.60 5.61
CA ALA A 75 -6.73 -2.38 6.81
C ALA A 75 -6.42 -3.67 7.58
N PRO A 76 -7.39 -4.50 8.01
CA PRO A 76 -7.08 -5.70 8.79
C PRO A 76 -6.23 -6.72 8.03
N ASN A 77 -6.31 -6.74 6.69
CA ASN A 77 -5.51 -7.64 5.87
C ASN A 77 -4.06 -7.17 5.75
N THR A 78 -3.90 -5.86 5.51
CA THR A 78 -2.58 -5.23 5.44
C THR A 78 -1.86 -5.29 6.80
N ASP A 79 -2.56 -4.94 7.87
CA ASP A 79 -2.00 -4.97 9.22
C ASP A 79 -1.56 -6.39 9.60
N CYS A 80 -2.38 -7.41 9.29
CA CYS A 80 -2.02 -8.81 9.55
C CYS A 80 -0.76 -9.25 8.80
N ALA A 81 -0.57 -8.86 7.53
CA ALA A 81 0.66 -9.18 6.81
C ALA A 81 1.88 -8.55 7.48
N ILE A 82 1.77 -7.28 7.85
CA ILE A 82 2.89 -6.51 8.46
C ILE A 82 3.20 -6.98 9.88
N GLU A 83 2.19 -7.28 10.69
CA GLU A 83 2.36 -7.77 12.07
C GLU A 83 3.06 -9.13 12.15
N ASN A 84 3.01 -9.93 11.09
CA ASN A 84 3.67 -11.23 11.00
C ASN A 84 5.01 -11.19 10.24
N ALA A 85 5.48 -10.04 9.86
CA ALA A 85 6.74 -9.85 9.17
C ALA A 85 7.90 -9.70 10.17
N GLU A 86 8.98 -10.43 9.95
CA GLU A 86 10.16 -10.46 10.83
C GLU A 86 11.36 -9.70 10.26
N GLY A 87 11.34 -9.33 8.98
CA GLY A 87 12.40 -8.56 8.32
C GLY A 87 12.63 -7.21 8.98
N ARG A 88 13.86 -6.71 8.91
CA ARG A 88 14.23 -5.37 9.42
C ARG A 88 13.49 -4.26 8.67
N ILE A 89 13.20 -4.49 7.39
CA ILE A 89 12.49 -3.59 6.49
C ILE A 89 11.20 -4.29 6.05
N ILE A 90 10.10 -3.58 6.12
CA ILE A 90 8.80 -4.03 5.63
C ILE A 90 8.53 -3.36 4.28
N LYS A 91 8.43 -4.13 3.22
CA LYS A 91 7.98 -3.66 1.90
C LYS A 91 6.53 -4.07 1.68
N LEU A 92 5.62 -3.10 1.70
CA LEU A 92 4.21 -3.36 1.40
C LEU A 92 3.99 -3.33 -0.13
N ILE A 93 3.29 -4.32 -0.65
CA ILE A 93 2.80 -4.33 -2.04
C ILE A 93 1.49 -5.10 -2.12
N TYR A 94 0.51 -4.60 -2.87
CA TYR A 94 -0.74 -5.30 -3.11
C TYR A 94 -0.58 -6.33 -4.22
N GLN A 95 -1.39 -7.38 -4.15
CA GLN A 95 -1.27 -8.57 -5.00
C GLN A 95 -1.41 -8.32 -6.50
N ASP A 96 -2.07 -7.24 -6.89
CA ASP A 96 -2.32 -6.85 -8.28
C ASP A 96 -1.23 -5.94 -8.88
N ASP A 97 -0.31 -5.43 -8.05
CA ASP A 97 0.83 -4.62 -8.46
C ASP A 97 2.06 -5.49 -8.75
N ILE A 98 3.02 -4.97 -9.49
CA ILE A 98 4.26 -5.69 -9.85
C ILE A 98 5.49 -4.79 -9.70
N PHE A 99 6.66 -5.39 -9.45
CA PHE A 99 7.94 -4.70 -9.59
C PHE A 99 8.30 -4.56 -11.07
N VAL A 100 8.73 -3.35 -11.47
CA VAL A 100 9.18 -3.05 -12.84
C VAL A 100 10.67 -2.77 -12.93
N ASP A 101 11.33 -2.66 -11.80
CA ASP A 101 12.77 -2.49 -11.67
C ASP A 101 13.35 -3.70 -10.91
N ASP A 102 14.27 -4.43 -11.54
CA ASP A 102 14.86 -5.63 -10.96
C ASP A 102 15.81 -5.30 -9.78
N ASP A 103 16.22 -4.03 -9.61
CA ASP A 103 17.00 -3.53 -8.48
C ASP A 103 16.12 -2.85 -7.40
N ALA A 104 14.79 -2.97 -7.49
CA ALA A 104 13.89 -2.24 -6.59
C ALA A 104 14.13 -2.55 -5.11
N LEU A 105 14.26 -3.82 -4.73
CA LEU A 105 14.53 -4.20 -3.34
C LEU A 105 15.92 -3.74 -2.88
N GLN A 106 16.94 -3.74 -3.76
CA GLN A 106 18.26 -3.21 -3.45
C GLN A 106 18.20 -1.70 -3.16
N LYS A 107 17.53 -0.93 -3.98
CA LYS A 107 17.35 0.52 -3.79
C LYS A 107 16.61 0.84 -2.49
N ILE A 108 15.57 0.07 -2.18
CA ILE A 108 14.86 0.18 -0.91
C ILE A 108 15.80 -0.13 0.26
N TYR A 109 16.53 -1.25 0.20
CA TYR A 109 17.50 -1.61 1.23
C TYR A 109 18.53 -0.50 1.48
N ASP A 110 19.13 0.05 0.42
CA ASP A 110 20.14 1.11 0.50
C ASP A 110 19.59 2.39 1.15
N ALA A 111 18.35 2.74 0.87
CA ALA A 111 17.70 3.90 1.50
C ALA A 111 17.61 3.76 3.02
N PHE A 112 17.33 2.54 3.51
CA PHE A 112 17.28 2.28 4.97
C PHE A 112 18.66 2.20 5.63
N GLN A 113 19.73 1.92 4.88
CA GLN A 113 21.11 2.05 5.41
C GLN A 113 21.45 3.50 5.75
N ASN A 114 20.81 4.47 5.10
CA ASN A 114 20.98 5.89 5.34
C ASN A 114 20.05 6.46 6.43
N GLY A 115 19.39 5.60 7.20
CA GLY A 115 18.61 5.98 8.39
C GLY A 115 17.17 6.37 8.14
N ALA A 116 16.59 6.00 6.99
CA ALA A 116 15.15 6.17 6.74
C ALA A 116 14.32 5.45 7.81
N LYS A 117 13.23 6.06 8.25
CA LYS A 117 12.21 5.42 9.10
C LYS A 117 11.11 4.80 8.26
N TRP A 118 10.76 5.47 7.19
CA TRP A 118 9.86 5.03 6.16
C TRP A 118 10.21 5.73 4.86
N LEU A 119 9.82 5.14 3.76
CA LEU A 119 10.05 5.70 2.43
C LEU A 119 8.83 5.54 1.54
N ILE A 120 8.81 6.36 0.50
CA ILE A 120 7.88 6.25 -0.62
C ILE A 120 8.71 6.37 -1.90
N HIS A 121 8.44 5.50 -2.87
CA HIS A 121 9.14 5.49 -4.15
C HIS A 121 8.22 5.77 -5.32
N GLY A 122 8.80 6.11 -6.47
CA GLY A 122 8.08 6.33 -7.71
C GLY A 122 7.39 5.06 -8.22
N PHE A 123 6.36 5.28 -9.03
CA PHE A 123 5.55 4.23 -9.61
C PHE A 123 5.09 4.60 -11.02
N THR A 124 4.71 3.59 -11.78
CA THR A 124 4.02 3.74 -13.06
C THR A 124 2.67 3.03 -13.00
N HIS A 125 1.97 2.92 -14.10
CA HIS A 125 0.71 2.21 -14.20
C HIS A 125 0.79 1.14 -15.28
N THR A 126 0.00 0.08 -15.13
CA THR A 126 -0.17 -0.97 -16.14
C THR A 126 -1.61 -1.46 -16.15
N THR A 127 -2.09 -1.94 -17.28
CA THR A 127 -3.39 -2.61 -17.40
C THR A 127 -3.26 -4.12 -17.56
N ASP A 128 -2.17 -4.56 -18.15
CA ASP A 128 -1.90 -5.96 -18.54
C ASP A 128 -0.72 -6.61 -17.79
N GLY A 129 -0.01 -5.84 -16.95
CA GLY A 129 1.19 -6.32 -16.25
C GLY A 129 2.46 -6.32 -17.11
N VAL A 130 2.41 -5.82 -18.33
CA VAL A 130 3.54 -5.82 -19.30
C VAL A 130 3.89 -4.42 -19.76
N GLU A 131 2.92 -3.74 -20.36
CA GLU A 131 3.12 -2.36 -20.83
C GLU A 131 2.84 -1.37 -19.72
N THR A 132 3.76 -0.41 -19.54
CA THR A 132 3.65 0.63 -18.51
C THR A 132 3.37 1.99 -19.13
N HIS A 133 2.67 2.84 -18.38
CA HIS A 133 2.34 4.20 -18.80
C HIS A 133 2.23 5.11 -17.59
N ARG A 134 2.50 6.40 -17.78
CA ARG A 134 2.32 7.47 -16.79
C ARG A 134 3.16 7.28 -15.53
N ASP A 135 4.47 7.51 -15.66
CA ASP A 135 5.39 7.55 -14.53
C ASP A 135 5.02 8.67 -13.55
N CYS A 136 5.05 8.35 -12.27
CA CYS A 136 4.70 9.23 -11.17
C CYS A 136 5.83 9.24 -10.14
N VAL A 137 6.41 10.42 -9.92
CA VAL A 137 7.37 10.65 -8.84
C VAL A 137 6.63 11.23 -7.64
N PRO A 138 6.74 10.63 -6.45
CA PRO A 138 6.02 11.06 -5.27
C PRO A 138 6.36 12.49 -4.86
N GLN A 139 5.33 13.25 -4.48
CA GLN A 139 5.50 14.61 -3.96
C GLN A 139 4.64 14.80 -2.73
N TRP A 140 5.23 15.33 -1.66
CA TRP A 140 4.45 15.73 -0.50
C TRP A 140 3.62 16.97 -0.82
N THR A 141 2.33 16.91 -0.48
CA THR A 141 1.43 18.05 -0.58
C THR A 141 0.68 18.27 0.73
N PRO A 142 0.53 19.49 1.24
CA PRO A 142 -0.30 19.76 2.41
C PRO A 142 -1.79 19.47 2.15
N ARG A 143 -2.21 19.43 0.88
CA ARG A 143 -3.59 19.12 0.47
C ARG A 143 -3.91 17.63 0.40
N MET A 144 -2.99 16.77 0.83
CA MET A 144 -3.18 15.31 0.78
C MET A 144 -4.45 14.86 1.52
N LEU A 145 -4.74 15.43 2.67
CA LEU A 145 -5.97 15.14 3.42
C LEU A 145 -7.25 15.65 2.73
N GLU A 146 -7.13 16.54 1.75
CA GLU A 146 -8.24 16.98 0.91
C GLU A 146 -8.52 16.02 -0.26
N GLY A 147 -7.75 14.93 -0.36
CA GLY A 147 -7.84 13.92 -1.42
C GLY A 147 -6.80 14.07 -2.53
N ASP A 148 -5.85 15.01 -2.39
CA ASP A 148 -4.78 15.28 -3.37
C ASP A 148 -3.56 14.39 -3.07
N ASN A 149 -3.73 13.06 -3.21
CA ASN A 149 -2.65 12.10 -2.95
C ASN A 149 -1.66 12.06 -4.12
N LEU A 150 -0.53 12.75 -3.96
CA LEU A 150 0.60 12.73 -4.90
C LEU A 150 1.73 11.78 -4.46
N LEU A 151 1.52 10.99 -3.39
CA LEU A 151 2.51 10.03 -2.90
C LEU A 151 2.34 8.63 -3.50
N GLY A 152 1.16 8.33 -4.04
CA GLY A 152 0.84 7.03 -4.60
C GLY A 152 0.12 6.08 -3.62
N SER A 153 -0.09 4.86 -4.07
CA SER A 153 -0.75 3.80 -3.30
C SER A 153 0.14 3.27 -2.17
N PRO A 154 -0.40 2.52 -1.20
CA PRO A 154 0.42 1.88 -0.18
C PRO A 154 1.48 0.91 -0.74
N SER A 155 1.29 0.38 -1.95
CA SER A 155 2.32 -0.41 -2.63
C SER A 155 3.60 0.36 -2.93
N CYS A 156 3.57 1.71 -2.89
CA CYS A 156 4.76 2.54 -3.06
C CYS A 156 5.58 2.71 -1.77
N THR A 157 5.18 2.08 -0.65
CA THR A 157 5.77 2.33 0.67
C THR A 157 6.66 1.21 1.16
N ALA A 158 7.64 1.59 1.98
CA ALA A 158 8.36 0.67 2.85
C ALA A 158 8.64 1.32 4.22
N TYR A 159 8.82 0.50 5.25
CA TYR A 159 8.92 0.92 6.64
C TYR A 159 10.09 0.22 7.33
N LEU A 160 10.79 0.91 8.21
CA LEU A 160 11.62 0.24 9.20
C LEU A 160 10.70 -0.55 10.13
N ASN A 161 10.97 -1.82 10.37
CA ASN A 161 10.11 -2.65 11.22
C ASN A 161 9.93 -2.01 12.60
N GLY A 162 8.69 -1.96 13.08
CA GLY A 162 8.29 -1.27 14.30
C GLY A 162 7.97 0.22 14.13
N THR A 163 8.03 0.79 12.91
CA THR A 163 7.59 2.17 12.65
C THR A 163 6.24 2.27 11.95
N TYR A 164 5.71 1.17 11.42
CA TYR A 164 4.39 1.18 10.81
C TYR A 164 3.29 1.40 11.85
N GLU A 165 2.38 2.34 11.61
CA GLU A 165 1.39 2.80 12.59
C GLU A 165 0.00 2.15 12.43
N GLY A 166 -0.13 1.16 11.53
CA GLY A 166 -1.41 0.51 11.22
C GLY A 166 -2.33 1.37 10.36
N MET A 167 -3.25 0.76 9.65
CA MET A 167 -4.28 1.46 8.87
C MET A 167 -5.54 1.69 9.70
N ASP A 168 -6.26 2.79 9.46
CA ASP A 168 -7.54 3.05 10.12
C ASP A 168 -8.68 2.28 9.43
N ALA A 169 -9.14 1.18 10.05
CA ALA A 169 -10.21 0.33 9.52
C ALA A 169 -11.56 1.02 9.34
N LYS A 170 -11.74 2.25 9.84
CA LYS A 170 -12.94 3.06 9.61
C LYS A 170 -12.89 3.85 8.30
N MET A 171 -11.76 3.83 7.63
CA MET A 171 -11.52 4.55 6.39
C MET A 171 -11.48 3.61 5.20
N LYS A 172 -11.78 4.13 4.01
CA LYS A 172 -11.81 3.38 2.75
C LYS A 172 -11.08 4.08 1.62
N LEU A 173 -11.33 5.37 1.40
CA LEU A 173 -10.76 6.15 0.30
C LEU A 173 -9.49 6.92 0.71
N LEU A 174 -9.50 7.52 1.89
CA LEU A 174 -8.39 8.34 2.40
C LEU A 174 -7.52 7.56 3.41
N ILE A 175 -7.59 6.24 3.38
CA ILE A 175 -6.90 5.36 4.32
C ILE A 175 -5.37 5.48 4.22
N ASP A 176 -4.86 5.60 3.00
CA ASP A 176 -3.45 5.81 2.69
C ASP A 176 -3.00 7.22 3.09
N THR A 177 -3.76 8.24 2.72
CA THR A 177 -3.42 9.64 3.05
C THR A 177 -3.46 9.91 4.55
N GLU A 178 -4.38 9.29 5.29
CA GLU A 178 -4.40 9.34 6.76
C GLU A 178 -3.16 8.69 7.36
N LEU A 179 -2.82 7.49 6.88
CA LEU A 179 -1.63 6.77 7.33
C LEU A 179 -0.36 7.61 7.07
N TYR A 180 -0.18 8.15 5.86
CA TYR A 180 0.99 8.94 5.51
C TYR A 180 1.10 10.23 6.35
N HIS A 181 -0.02 10.86 6.61
CA HIS A 181 -0.05 12.04 7.48
C HIS A 181 0.39 11.69 8.91
N ARG A 182 -0.12 10.59 9.46
CA ARG A 182 0.22 10.09 10.79
C ARG A 182 1.67 9.62 10.88
N MET A 183 2.15 8.88 9.87
CA MET A 183 3.55 8.49 9.73
C MET A 183 4.49 9.70 9.74
N ARG A 184 4.18 10.73 8.94
CA ARG A 184 4.93 11.98 8.94
C ARG A 184 4.96 12.63 10.31
N TRP A 185 3.83 12.65 11.00
CA TRP A 185 3.71 13.26 12.31
C TRP A 185 4.60 12.58 13.36
N ILE A 186 4.57 11.26 13.39
CA ILE A 186 5.26 10.46 14.40
C ILE A 186 6.75 10.27 14.05
N HIS A 187 7.03 9.99 12.78
CA HIS A 187 8.36 9.56 12.33
C HIS A 187 9.10 10.59 11.46
N GLY A 188 8.47 11.72 11.13
CA GLY A 188 9.02 12.72 10.23
C GLY A 188 8.70 12.46 8.76
N MET A 189 9.23 13.30 7.87
CA MET A 189 9.02 13.17 6.43
C MET A 189 9.52 11.81 5.90
N PRO A 190 8.84 11.24 4.89
CA PRO A 190 9.36 10.06 4.21
C PRO A 190 10.68 10.36 3.52
N ASN A 191 11.53 9.35 3.40
CA ASN A 191 12.54 9.37 2.35
C ASN A 191 11.83 9.14 1.01
N ILE A 192 12.00 10.03 0.06
CA ILE A 192 11.40 9.91 -1.28
C ILE A 192 12.48 9.42 -2.25
N LEU A 193 12.19 8.30 -2.91
CA LEU A 193 12.97 7.80 -4.04
C LEU A 193 12.25 8.16 -5.33
N ASP A 194 12.96 8.85 -6.23
CA ASP A 194 12.40 9.26 -7.53
C ASP A 194 12.34 8.07 -8.52
N ASP A 195 13.00 6.97 -8.19
CA ASP A 195 13.02 5.75 -9.01
C ASP A 195 11.63 5.13 -9.14
N ILE A 196 11.28 4.75 -10.35
CA ILE A 196 10.03 4.04 -10.66
C ILE A 196 10.25 2.55 -10.37
N LEU A 197 9.76 2.07 -9.23
CA LEU A 197 10.08 0.71 -8.76
C LEU A 197 8.96 -0.29 -9.01
N ILE A 198 7.71 0.16 -9.06
CA ILE A 198 6.53 -0.69 -9.27
C ILE A 198 5.61 -0.13 -10.34
N ALA A 199 4.74 -1.00 -10.87
CA ALA A 199 3.56 -0.59 -11.62
C ALA A 199 2.30 -0.91 -10.82
N ASN A 200 1.46 0.09 -10.61
CA ASN A 200 0.12 -0.07 -10.08
C ASN A 200 -0.83 -0.55 -11.20
N ARG A 201 -1.55 -1.63 -10.94
CA ARG A 201 -2.46 -2.18 -11.95
C ARG A 201 -3.77 -1.41 -11.99
N GLU A 202 -4.18 -1.04 -13.21
CA GLU A 202 -5.48 -0.43 -13.47
C GLU A 202 -6.45 -1.48 -14.03
N HIS A 203 -7.49 -1.82 -13.28
CA HIS A 203 -8.57 -2.71 -13.69
C HIS A 203 -9.91 -2.30 -13.04
N ASP A 204 -11.03 -2.76 -13.60
CA ASP A 204 -12.37 -2.34 -13.18
C ASP A 204 -12.75 -2.78 -11.75
N ASP A 205 -12.11 -3.83 -11.26
CA ASP A 205 -12.40 -4.41 -9.94
C ASP A 205 -11.54 -3.84 -8.80
N ARG A 206 -10.62 -2.89 -9.07
CA ARG A 206 -9.81 -2.28 -8.01
C ARG A 206 -10.67 -1.48 -7.03
N MET A 207 -10.24 -1.39 -5.76
CA MET A 207 -10.94 -0.65 -4.70
C MET A 207 -11.22 0.82 -5.06
N SER A 208 -10.31 1.46 -5.79
CA SER A 208 -10.45 2.84 -6.26
C SER A 208 -11.31 2.99 -7.51
N ALA A 209 -11.61 1.90 -8.24
CA ALA A 209 -12.58 1.94 -9.31
C ALA A 209 -13.96 2.08 -8.68
N ALA A 210 -14.63 3.14 -8.99
CA ALA A 210 -15.79 3.75 -8.34
C ALA A 210 -16.98 2.87 -7.93
N ASN A 211 -16.99 1.58 -8.24
CA ASN A 211 -18.17 0.73 -8.09
C ASN A 211 -18.38 0.13 -6.69
N VAL A 212 -17.34 0.11 -5.83
CA VAL A 212 -17.45 -0.48 -4.49
C VAL A 212 -18.16 0.44 -3.48
N PHE A 213 -18.26 1.73 -3.80
CA PHE A 213 -18.81 2.76 -2.91
C PHE A 213 -20.19 3.27 -3.36
N TYR A 214 -20.83 2.60 -4.31
CA TYR A 214 -22.04 3.11 -4.97
C TYR A 214 -23.36 2.75 -4.26
N ASP A 215 -23.99 3.73 -3.68
CA ASP A 215 -25.45 3.79 -3.55
C ASP A 215 -26.05 4.36 -4.86
N ALA A 216 -26.86 3.57 -5.57
CA ALA A 216 -27.35 3.86 -6.92
C ALA A 216 -28.20 5.14 -7.08
N THR A 217 -28.40 5.91 -6.01
CA THR A 217 -29.28 7.11 -5.99
C THR A 217 -28.54 8.45 -6.11
N ILE A 218 -27.20 8.47 -6.10
CA ILE A 218 -26.38 9.70 -6.10
C ILE A 218 -25.48 9.73 -7.36
N SER A 219 -25.25 10.88 -7.99
CA SER A 219 -24.37 11.03 -9.16
C SER A 219 -22.90 10.82 -8.79
N ASP A 220 -22.08 10.32 -9.73
CA ASP A 220 -20.69 9.90 -9.54
C ASP A 220 -19.80 10.88 -8.77
N SER A 221 -19.72 12.11 -9.22
CA SER A 221 -18.89 13.15 -8.61
C SER A 221 -19.32 13.55 -7.20
N SER A 222 -20.62 13.47 -6.92
CA SER A 222 -21.18 13.82 -5.60
C SER A 222 -20.89 12.79 -4.52
N ARG A 223 -20.66 11.52 -4.90
CA ARG A 223 -20.42 10.41 -3.96
C ARG A 223 -19.02 10.37 -3.44
N THR A 224 -18.04 10.43 -4.32
CA THR A 224 -16.64 10.53 -3.93
C THR A 224 -16.45 11.70 -2.98
N TRP A 225 -17.09 12.83 -3.28
CA TRP A 225 -17.07 14.01 -2.42
C TRP A 225 -17.72 13.77 -1.04
N LEU A 226 -18.85 13.06 -0.97
CA LEU A 226 -19.53 12.77 0.31
C LEU A 226 -18.72 11.83 1.20
N VAL A 227 -18.14 10.77 0.64
CA VAL A 227 -17.28 9.84 1.38
C VAL A 227 -16.02 10.54 1.84
N ASN A 228 -15.36 11.29 0.97
CA ASN A 228 -14.20 12.11 1.33
C ASN A 228 -14.53 13.08 2.47
N LYS A 229 -15.68 13.74 2.44
CA LYS A 229 -16.09 14.67 3.50
C LYS A 229 -16.35 13.97 4.83
N GLN A 230 -16.91 12.77 4.84
CA GLN A 230 -17.11 11.97 6.04
C GLN A 230 -15.77 11.49 6.62
N GLU A 231 -14.88 11.00 5.78
CA GLU A 231 -13.55 10.54 6.17
C GLU A 231 -12.67 11.70 6.62
N LEU A 232 -12.72 12.85 5.93
CA LEU A 232 -12.07 14.09 6.38
C LEU A 232 -12.57 14.53 7.77
N GLY A 233 -13.89 14.47 8.00
CA GLY A 233 -14.46 14.74 9.32
C GLY A 233 -13.99 13.75 10.40
N HIS A 234 -13.74 12.50 10.04
CA HIS A 234 -13.17 11.49 10.92
C HIS A 234 -11.69 11.80 11.22
N ILE A 235 -10.88 12.10 10.21
CA ILE A 235 -9.47 12.51 10.33
C ILE A 235 -9.35 13.73 11.25
N CYS A 236 -10.12 14.78 10.99
CA CYS A 236 -10.09 16.00 11.82
C CYS A 236 -10.43 15.75 13.29
N ARG A 237 -11.39 14.88 13.58
CA ARG A 237 -11.72 14.49 14.96
C ARG A 237 -10.64 13.64 15.61
N LYS A 238 -10.10 12.66 14.89
CA LYS A 238 -9.06 11.74 15.36
C LYS A 238 -7.75 12.47 15.67
N HIS A 239 -7.42 13.44 14.85
CA HIS A 239 -6.15 14.17 14.89
C HIS A 239 -6.32 15.64 15.29
N SER A 240 -7.37 15.98 16.07
CA SER A 240 -7.66 17.37 16.45
C SER A 240 -6.48 18.07 17.14
N GLU A 241 -5.65 17.33 17.85
CA GLU A 241 -4.42 17.85 18.48
C GLU A 241 -3.31 18.16 17.44
N TYR A 242 -3.31 17.51 16.27
CA TYR A 242 -2.36 17.71 15.19
C TYR A 242 -2.78 18.85 14.25
N PHE A 243 -4.05 19.16 14.21
CA PHE A 243 -4.62 20.27 13.45
C PHE A 243 -4.67 21.59 14.23
N ASP A 244 -3.92 21.73 15.32
CA ASP A 244 -3.75 23.04 15.95
C ASP A 244 -2.96 23.95 14.97
N THR A 245 -3.71 24.79 14.27
CA THR A 245 -3.23 25.75 13.25
C THR A 245 -2.08 26.64 13.73
N ARG A 246 -1.92 26.79 15.05
CA ARG A 246 -0.83 27.53 15.68
C ARG A 246 0.51 26.79 15.64
N LYS A 247 0.47 25.46 15.52
CA LYS A 247 1.69 24.63 15.42
C LYS A 247 2.18 24.47 13.97
N TYR A 248 1.26 24.59 12.98
CA TYR A 248 1.55 24.37 11.55
C TYR A 248 0.90 25.45 10.68
N PRO A 249 1.35 26.72 10.81
CA PRO A 249 0.75 27.86 10.09
C PRO A 249 0.88 27.73 8.56
N ASP A 250 1.84 26.95 8.06
CA ASP A 250 2.08 26.81 6.62
C ASP A 250 1.30 25.65 5.97
N GLU A 251 0.63 24.81 6.75
CA GLU A 251 -0.09 23.61 6.25
C GLU A 251 -1.60 23.82 6.13
N ILE A 252 -2.13 24.90 6.71
CA ILE A 252 -3.55 25.22 6.65
C ILE A 252 -3.70 26.66 6.11
N THR A 253 -3.50 26.83 4.83
CA THR A 253 -3.98 28.03 4.16
C THR A 253 -5.23 27.69 3.39
N THR A 254 -6.36 28.11 3.98
CA THR A 254 -7.70 28.28 3.40
C THR A 254 -8.48 27.02 3.04
N VAL A 255 -9.40 26.68 3.93
CA VAL A 255 -10.74 26.23 3.54
C VAL A 255 -11.58 27.42 3.15
#